data_88b585b7995db6d751fb34ddb86b2dc6
#
_entry.id   88b585b7995db6d751fb34ddb86b2dc6
#
_cell.length_a   1.000
_cell.length_b   1.000
_cell.length_c   1.000
_cell.angle_alpha   90.00
_cell.angle_beta   90.00
_cell.angle_gamma   90.00
#
_symmetry.space_group_name_H-M   'P 1'
#
loop_
_entity.id
_entity.type
_entity.pdbx_description
1 polymer ?
#
loop_
_entity_poly.entity_id
_entity_poly.type
_entity_poly.pdbx_seq_one_letter_code
_entity_poly.pdbx_strand_id
1 'polypeptide(L)'
;MVEKATLANGCFWCTETIFSRVRGVLSVMPGYSGGTIKNPSYREVCNGSTGHAECVQMEYDSTQIDFQTLLEVFFDTHDPTTLNKQGADVGTQYRSAIFYHDEQQLATAQDIIALKDNGFDNPIVTELIPFNVFYKAEVEHHDYYNLNPSQPYCRAVISPKVKKLITSHTQLLKEEL
;
A
#
# COMPACT_ATOMS: atom_id res chain seq x y z
N MET A 1 15.42 10.46 -10.74
CA MET A 1 15.24 11.31 -9.53
C MET A 1 14.51 10.47 -8.49
N VAL A 2 14.95 10.51 -7.22
CA VAL A 2 14.30 9.72 -6.16
C VAL A 2 13.17 10.52 -5.55
N GLU A 3 11.97 9.92 -5.54
CA GLU A 3 10.75 10.47 -4.98
C GLU A 3 10.16 9.51 -3.96
N LYS A 4 9.20 9.97 -3.15
CA LYS A 4 8.52 9.16 -2.13
C LYS A 4 7.04 9.00 -2.44
N ALA A 5 6.51 7.82 -2.14
CA ALA A 5 5.08 7.54 -2.10
C ALA A 5 4.73 6.85 -0.78
N THR A 6 3.55 7.19 -0.21
CA THR A 6 3.05 6.57 1.03
C THR A 6 1.63 6.08 0.79
N LEU A 7 1.44 4.77 0.80
CA LEU A 7 0.21 4.10 0.37
C LEU A 7 -0.28 3.09 1.40
N ALA A 8 -1.59 3.07 1.63
CA ALA A 8 -2.29 2.15 2.53
C ALA A 8 -3.40 1.40 1.78
N ASN A 9 -3.34 0.08 1.76
CA ASN A 9 -4.32 -0.76 1.07
C ASN A 9 -4.60 -2.09 1.79
N GLY A 10 -4.69 -2.05 3.11
CA GLY A 10 -4.87 -3.22 3.95
C GLY A 10 -3.60 -3.59 4.71
N CYS A 11 -3.41 -4.87 4.98
CA CYS A 11 -2.24 -5.36 5.68
C CYS A 11 -0.93 -4.96 4.97
N PHE A 12 -0.03 -4.30 5.68
CA PHE A 12 1.22 -3.81 5.07
C PHE A 12 2.22 -4.91 4.67
N TRP A 13 2.05 -6.14 5.16
CA TRP A 13 2.81 -7.28 4.62
C TRP A 13 2.49 -7.53 3.14
N CYS A 14 1.21 -7.37 2.75
CA CYS A 14 0.78 -7.44 1.35
C CYS A 14 1.38 -6.30 0.54
N THR A 15 1.22 -5.08 1.03
CA THR A 15 1.64 -3.87 0.31
C THR A 15 3.14 -3.85 0.09
N GLU A 16 3.92 -4.18 1.12
CA GLU A 16 5.38 -4.26 1.02
C GLU A 16 5.82 -5.26 -0.05
N THR A 17 5.29 -6.47 -0.01
CA THR A 17 5.72 -7.52 -0.94
C THR A 17 5.31 -7.23 -2.39
N ILE A 18 4.19 -6.56 -2.60
CA ILE A 18 3.74 -6.12 -3.93
C ILE A 18 4.72 -5.09 -4.49
N PHE A 19 4.92 -3.98 -3.79
CA PHE A 19 5.73 -2.87 -4.31
C PHE A 19 7.23 -3.15 -4.34
N SER A 20 7.74 -4.00 -3.44
CA SER A 20 9.16 -4.41 -3.48
C SER A 20 9.55 -5.15 -4.77
N ARG A 21 8.59 -5.72 -5.48
CA ARG A 21 8.77 -6.44 -6.76
C ARG A 21 8.70 -5.55 -7.99
N VAL A 22 8.29 -4.30 -7.83
CA VAL A 22 8.10 -3.37 -8.95
C VAL A 22 9.43 -2.72 -9.32
N ARG A 23 9.78 -2.78 -10.62
CA ARG A 23 10.98 -2.13 -11.16
C ARG A 23 10.88 -0.62 -10.96
N GLY A 24 11.99 0.02 -10.59
CA GLY A 24 12.04 1.44 -10.28
C GLY A 24 11.73 1.76 -8.81
N VAL A 25 11.11 0.83 -8.06
CA VAL A 25 10.97 0.96 -6.61
C VAL A 25 12.27 0.54 -5.93
N LEU A 26 12.89 1.49 -5.23
CA LEU A 26 14.22 1.33 -4.63
C LEU A 26 14.16 0.75 -3.22
N SER A 27 13.18 1.18 -2.43
CA SER A 27 12.94 0.68 -1.08
C SER A 27 11.47 0.74 -0.72
N VAL A 28 11.02 -0.17 0.13
CA VAL A 28 9.66 -0.18 0.69
C VAL A 28 9.78 -0.44 2.18
N MET A 29 9.17 0.42 2.99
CA MET A 29 9.20 0.33 4.44
C MET A 29 7.76 0.24 4.97
N PRO A 30 7.38 -0.83 5.69
CA PRO A 30 6.09 -0.89 6.36
C PRO A 30 6.05 0.04 7.57
N GLY A 31 4.89 0.60 7.85
CA GLY A 31 4.72 1.52 8.97
C GLY A 31 3.30 2.04 9.12
N TYR A 32 3.18 3.19 9.76
CA TYR A 32 1.91 3.77 10.19
C TYR A 32 1.83 5.25 9.85
N SER A 33 0.68 5.69 9.34
CA SER A 33 0.40 7.10 9.03
C SER A 33 -1.08 7.43 9.21
N GLY A 34 -1.39 8.71 9.34
CA GLY A 34 -2.75 9.23 9.33
C GLY A 34 -3.43 9.29 10.68
N GLY A 35 -2.82 8.79 11.75
CA GLY A 35 -3.34 8.85 13.11
C GLY A 35 -2.76 9.97 13.95
N THR A 36 -3.11 9.97 15.23
CA THR A 36 -2.76 11.04 16.19
C THR A 36 -1.71 10.63 17.23
N ILE A 37 -1.53 9.32 17.44
CA ILE A 37 -0.59 8.80 18.43
C ILE A 37 0.83 8.81 17.85
N LYS A 38 1.76 9.42 18.60
CA LYS A 38 3.18 9.43 18.21
C LYS A 38 3.86 8.11 18.55
N ASN A 39 4.69 7.63 17.62
CA ASN A 39 5.45 6.38 17.78
C ASN A 39 4.58 5.20 18.24
N PRO A 40 3.47 4.89 17.52
CA PRO A 40 2.56 3.83 17.94
C PRO A 40 3.24 2.47 17.82
N SER A 41 2.89 1.57 18.73
CA SER A 41 3.22 0.15 18.56
C SER A 41 2.21 -0.53 17.63
N TYR A 42 2.61 -1.65 17.03
CA TYR A 42 1.72 -2.50 16.23
C TYR A 42 0.44 -2.89 17.00
N ARG A 43 0.58 -3.25 18.28
CA ARG A 43 -0.56 -3.61 19.12
C ARG A 43 -1.54 -2.46 19.31
N GLU A 44 -1.05 -1.24 19.50
CA GLU A 44 -1.90 -0.05 19.63
C GLU A 44 -2.62 0.25 18.32
N VAL A 45 -1.96 0.11 17.18
CA VAL A 45 -2.60 0.27 15.86
C VAL A 45 -3.68 -0.79 15.65
N CYS A 46 -3.39 -2.05 15.97
CA CYS A 46 -4.34 -3.18 15.81
C CYS A 46 -5.59 -3.05 16.66
N ASN A 47 -5.53 -2.39 17.83
CA ASN A 47 -6.74 -2.17 18.64
C ASN A 47 -7.62 -1.01 18.13
N GLY A 48 -7.20 -0.29 17.09
CA GLY A 48 -7.97 0.76 16.44
C GLY A 48 -7.99 2.10 17.17
N SER A 49 -7.20 2.27 18.24
CA SER A 49 -7.24 3.48 19.08
C SER A 49 -6.33 4.62 18.59
N THR A 50 -5.42 4.36 17.65
CA THR A 50 -4.41 5.34 17.23
C THR A 50 -4.87 6.24 16.08
N GLY A 51 -5.87 5.81 15.31
CA GLY A 51 -6.28 6.44 14.06
C GLY A 51 -5.33 6.20 12.88
N HIS A 52 -4.20 5.52 13.09
CA HIS A 52 -3.26 5.20 12.02
C HIS A 52 -3.78 4.10 11.10
N ALA A 53 -3.44 4.20 9.82
CA ALA A 53 -3.50 3.11 8.87
C ALA A 53 -2.16 2.38 8.82
N GLU A 54 -2.21 1.05 8.65
CA GLU A 54 -1.06 0.32 8.14
C GLU A 54 -0.76 0.77 6.72
N CYS A 55 0.46 1.14 6.45
CA CYS A 55 0.88 1.65 5.15
C CYS A 55 2.33 1.27 4.85
N VAL A 56 2.75 1.55 3.64
CA VAL A 56 4.16 1.54 3.27
C VAL A 56 4.58 2.92 2.81
N GLN A 57 5.81 3.30 3.17
CA GLN A 57 6.49 4.39 2.51
C GLN A 57 7.58 3.81 1.62
N MET A 58 7.56 4.19 0.36
CA MET A 58 8.55 3.73 -0.63
C MET A 58 9.32 4.89 -1.22
N GLU A 59 10.54 4.60 -1.62
CA GLU A 59 11.34 5.44 -2.49
C GLU A 59 11.37 4.83 -3.88
N TYR A 60 11.16 5.64 -4.90
CA TYR A 60 11.18 5.19 -6.29
C TYR A 60 11.95 6.16 -7.19
N ASP A 61 12.52 5.63 -8.25
CA ASP A 61 13.20 6.42 -9.27
C ASP A 61 12.19 6.85 -10.34
N SER A 62 11.82 8.13 -10.32
CA SER A 62 10.82 8.70 -11.24
C SER A 62 11.27 8.71 -12.71
N THR A 63 12.54 8.36 -13.00
CA THR A 63 12.99 8.13 -14.37
C THR A 63 12.69 6.72 -14.88
N GLN A 64 12.36 5.79 -13.99
CA GLN A 64 12.05 4.39 -14.32
C GLN A 64 10.56 4.04 -14.15
N ILE A 65 9.89 4.67 -13.19
CA ILE A 65 8.47 4.47 -12.93
C ILE A 65 7.86 5.77 -12.41
N ASP A 66 6.70 6.14 -12.92
CA ASP A 66 5.96 7.31 -12.45
C ASP A 66 4.95 6.96 -11.35
N PHE A 67 4.47 7.99 -10.66
CA PHE A 67 3.49 7.83 -9.58
C PHE A 67 2.15 7.27 -10.09
N GLN A 68 1.75 7.61 -11.30
CA GLN A 68 0.53 7.07 -11.93
C GLN A 68 0.61 5.55 -12.04
N THR A 69 1.72 5.01 -12.53
CA THR A 69 1.92 3.56 -12.66
C THR A 69 1.93 2.86 -11.30
N LEU A 70 2.52 3.49 -10.27
CA LEU A 70 2.43 2.97 -8.89
C LEU A 70 0.98 2.90 -8.42
N LEU A 71 0.15 3.91 -8.73
CA LEU A 71 -1.28 3.90 -8.37
C LEU A 71 -2.08 2.87 -9.17
N GLU A 72 -1.72 2.59 -10.42
CA GLU A 72 -2.34 1.51 -11.17
C GLU A 72 -2.12 0.16 -10.48
N VAL A 73 -0.89 -0.14 -10.06
CA VAL A 73 -0.59 -1.34 -9.26
C VAL A 73 -1.37 -1.33 -7.94
N PHE A 74 -1.42 -0.19 -7.25
CA PHE A 74 -2.16 -0.01 -5.99
C PHE A 74 -3.64 -0.40 -6.14
N PHE A 75 -4.34 0.17 -7.12
CA PHE A 75 -5.76 -0.13 -7.34
C PHE A 75 -6.04 -1.52 -7.88
N ASP A 76 -5.12 -2.12 -8.61
CA ASP A 76 -5.29 -3.45 -9.18
C ASP A 76 -4.98 -4.60 -8.19
N THR A 77 -4.34 -4.29 -7.07
CA THR A 77 -3.91 -5.29 -6.09
C THR A 77 -4.68 -5.27 -4.77
N HIS A 78 -5.72 -4.44 -4.65
CA HIS A 78 -6.64 -4.46 -3.50
C HIS A 78 -8.06 -4.05 -3.93
N ASP A 79 -9.01 -4.20 -3.04
CA ASP A 79 -10.38 -3.70 -3.23
C ASP A 79 -10.49 -2.30 -2.60
N PRO A 80 -10.56 -1.23 -3.42
CA PRO A 80 -10.61 0.15 -2.90
C PRO A 80 -12.04 0.60 -2.54
N THR A 81 -13.03 -0.29 -2.61
CA THR A 81 -14.46 0.03 -2.41
C THR A 81 -14.99 -0.35 -1.03
N THR A 82 -14.16 -0.97 -0.18
CA THR A 82 -14.57 -1.43 1.15
C THR A 82 -14.06 -0.49 2.24
N LEU A 83 -15.00 0.18 2.92
CA LEU A 83 -14.67 1.13 3.97
C LEU A 83 -14.09 0.42 5.20
N ASN A 84 -12.91 0.89 5.66
CA ASN A 84 -12.24 0.41 6.88
C ASN A 84 -12.07 -1.11 6.93
N LYS A 85 -11.85 -1.74 5.79
CA LYS A 85 -11.51 -3.16 5.71
C LYS A 85 -10.86 -3.51 4.39
N GLN A 86 -10.15 -4.61 4.38
CA GLN A 86 -9.63 -5.23 3.17
C GLN A 86 -9.77 -6.75 3.28
N GLY A 87 -10.66 -7.33 2.45
CA GLY A 87 -10.97 -8.75 2.56
C GLY A 87 -11.50 -9.11 3.96
N ALA A 88 -10.86 -10.06 4.62
CA ALA A 88 -11.21 -10.50 5.98
C ALA A 88 -10.62 -9.60 7.09
N ASP A 89 -9.69 -8.70 6.75
CA ASP A 89 -9.08 -7.77 7.70
C ASP A 89 -10.01 -6.57 7.93
N VAL A 90 -10.57 -6.45 9.12
CA VAL A 90 -11.55 -5.43 9.50
C VAL A 90 -10.95 -4.46 10.52
N GLY A 91 -11.08 -3.17 10.26
CA GLY A 91 -10.63 -2.09 11.14
C GLY A 91 -10.13 -0.88 10.36
N THR A 92 -10.13 0.28 11.01
CA THR A 92 -9.65 1.54 10.41
C THR A 92 -8.18 1.47 9.98
N GLN A 93 -7.37 0.61 10.63
CA GLN A 93 -5.97 0.38 10.28
C GLN A 93 -5.79 -0.28 8.91
N TYR A 94 -6.81 -0.92 8.37
CA TYR A 94 -6.79 -1.58 7.05
C TYR A 94 -7.47 -0.78 5.95
N ARG A 95 -7.78 0.50 6.21
CA ARG A 95 -8.44 1.36 5.23
C ARG A 95 -7.54 1.66 4.03
N SER A 96 -8.17 1.92 2.90
CA SER A 96 -7.50 2.37 1.68
C SER A 96 -7.23 3.87 1.76
N ALA A 97 -5.97 4.28 1.61
CA ALA A 97 -5.57 5.68 1.63
C ALA A 97 -4.30 5.95 0.81
N ILE A 98 -4.25 7.13 0.23
CA ILE A 98 -3.07 7.69 -0.43
C ILE A 98 -2.66 8.93 0.35
N PHE A 99 -1.47 8.91 0.95
CA PHE A 99 -0.88 10.05 1.64
C PHE A 99 0.00 10.81 0.65
N TYR A 100 -0.57 11.83 0.00
CA TYR A 100 0.13 12.56 -1.05
C TYR A 100 1.19 13.52 -0.49
N HIS A 101 2.36 13.55 -1.13
CA HIS A 101 3.51 14.35 -0.70
C HIS A 101 3.53 15.75 -1.32
N ASP A 102 2.81 15.95 -2.43
CA ASP A 102 2.71 17.22 -3.15
C ASP A 102 1.41 17.29 -3.97
N GLU A 103 1.16 18.47 -4.55
CA GLU A 103 -0.04 18.73 -5.34
C GLU A 103 -0.09 17.91 -6.65
N GLN A 104 1.05 17.53 -7.19
CA GLN A 104 1.10 16.69 -8.40
C GLN A 104 0.63 15.27 -8.08
N GLN A 105 1.06 14.71 -6.95
CA GLN A 105 0.57 13.41 -6.48
C GLN A 105 -0.94 13.46 -6.20
N LEU A 106 -1.44 14.54 -5.59
CA LEU A 106 -2.88 14.72 -5.36
C LEU A 106 -3.65 14.73 -6.68
N ALA A 107 -3.22 15.53 -7.66
CA ALA A 107 -3.90 15.61 -8.96
C ALA A 107 -3.89 14.25 -9.68
N THR A 108 -2.74 13.56 -9.70
CA THR A 108 -2.61 12.23 -10.31
C THR A 108 -3.54 11.22 -9.62
N ALA A 109 -3.63 11.24 -8.29
CA ALA A 109 -4.50 10.34 -7.54
C ALA A 109 -5.98 10.61 -7.84
N GLN A 110 -6.39 11.87 -7.93
CA GLN A 110 -7.76 12.25 -8.30
C GLN A 110 -8.12 11.76 -9.71
N ASP A 111 -7.23 11.94 -10.67
CA ASP A 111 -7.43 11.50 -12.05
C ASP A 111 -7.56 9.98 -12.17
N ILE A 112 -6.70 9.23 -11.49
CA ILE A 112 -6.75 7.77 -11.48
C ILE A 112 -8.03 7.25 -10.81
N ILE A 113 -8.44 7.83 -9.69
CA ILE A 113 -9.70 7.46 -9.02
C ILE A 113 -10.87 7.68 -9.95
N ALA A 114 -10.96 8.86 -10.58
CA ALA A 114 -12.04 9.16 -11.52
C ALA A 114 -12.08 8.19 -12.72
N LEU A 115 -10.91 7.80 -13.22
CA LEU A 115 -10.80 6.84 -14.32
C LEU A 115 -11.24 5.43 -13.92
N LYS A 116 -10.85 4.98 -12.73
CA LYS A 116 -11.08 3.61 -12.27
C LYS A 116 -12.44 3.40 -11.59
N ASP A 117 -13.08 4.44 -11.10
CA ASP A 117 -14.32 4.33 -10.32
C ASP A 117 -15.44 3.59 -11.09
N ASN A 118 -15.53 3.80 -12.38
CA ASN A 118 -16.50 3.11 -13.24
C ASN A 118 -16.20 1.60 -13.47
N GLY A 119 -15.04 1.13 -13.07
CA GLY A 119 -14.63 -0.28 -13.18
C GLY A 119 -15.03 -1.14 -12.00
N PHE A 120 -15.63 -0.56 -10.96
CA PHE A 120 -16.07 -1.25 -9.75
C PHE A 120 -17.58 -1.17 -9.58
N ASP A 121 -18.17 -2.18 -8.94
CA ASP A 121 -19.61 -2.23 -8.65
C ASP A 121 -20.02 -1.19 -7.58
N ASN A 122 -19.09 -0.82 -6.71
CA ASN A 122 -19.29 0.18 -5.66
C ASN A 122 -18.28 1.32 -5.81
N PRO A 123 -18.58 2.52 -5.31
CA PRO A 123 -17.66 3.65 -5.37
C PRO A 123 -16.32 3.39 -4.67
N ILE A 124 -15.25 3.94 -5.22
CA ILE A 124 -13.94 3.95 -4.56
C ILE A 124 -14.02 4.82 -3.30
N VAL A 125 -13.59 4.25 -2.16
CA VAL A 125 -13.57 4.92 -0.85
C VAL A 125 -12.15 5.26 -0.38
N THR A 126 -11.17 5.17 -1.26
CA THR A 126 -9.77 5.53 -0.96
C THR A 126 -9.68 6.97 -0.51
N GLU A 127 -9.11 7.20 0.68
CA GLU A 127 -8.89 8.55 1.20
C GLU A 127 -7.67 9.20 0.55
N LEU A 128 -7.77 10.49 0.23
CA LEU A 128 -6.66 11.33 -0.19
C LEU A 128 -6.28 12.26 0.96
N ILE A 129 -5.14 12.03 1.59
CA ILE A 129 -4.71 12.71 2.80
C ILE A 129 -3.33 13.34 2.56
N PRO A 130 -3.13 14.64 2.91
CA PRO A 130 -1.80 15.21 2.85
C PRO A 130 -0.85 14.47 3.79
N PHE A 131 0.32 14.11 3.27
CA PHE A 131 1.34 13.43 4.07
C PHE A 131 1.81 14.35 5.20
N ASN A 132 1.85 13.83 6.41
CA ASN A 132 2.35 14.55 7.57
C ASN A 132 3.54 13.80 8.21
N VAL A 133 3.31 12.58 8.69
CA VAL A 133 4.32 11.80 9.40
C VAL A 133 4.16 10.31 9.10
N PHE A 134 5.29 9.62 9.06
CA PHE A 134 5.37 8.17 8.92
C PHE A 134 6.18 7.59 10.08
N TYR A 135 5.62 6.61 10.76
CA TYR A 135 6.30 5.85 11.80
C TYR A 135 6.62 4.46 11.28
N LYS A 136 7.89 4.10 11.23
CA LYS A 136 8.33 2.76 10.80
C LYS A 136 7.74 1.69 11.71
N ALA A 137 7.27 0.60 11.13
CA ALA A 137 6.88 -0.57 11.90
C ALA A 137 8.10 -1.26 12.53
N GLU A 138 7.82 -2.07 13.52
CA GLU A 138 8.82 -2.89 14.22
C GLU A 138 9.51 -3.84 13.24
N VAL A 139 10.76 -4.19 13.50
CA VAL A 139 11.61 -4.94 12.55
C VAL A 139 11.04 -6.31 12.17
N GLU A 140 10.27 -6.95 13.06
CA GLU A 140 9.59 -8.22 12.78
C GLU A 140 8.54 -8.16 11.66
N HIS A 141 8.10 -6.96 11.27
CA HIS A 141 7.16 -6.74 10.16
C HIS A 141 7.86 -6.46 8.82
N HIS A 142 9.18 -6.25 8.83
CA HIS A 142 9.94 -5.97 7.61
C HIS A 142 10.18 -7.28 6.83
N ASP A 143 9.90 -7.24 5.52
CA ASP A 143 10.08 -8.38 4.62
C ASP A 143 9.33 -9.66 5.09
N TYR A 144 8.19 -9.45 5.75
CA TYR A 144 7.47 -10.52 6.46
C TYR A 144 7.08 -11.67 5.54
N TYR A 145 6.58 -11.40 4.34
CA TYR A 145 6.15 -12.43 3.41
C TYR A 145 7.31 -13.34 2.97
N ASN A 146 8.45 -12.76 2.62
CA ASN A 146 9.60 -13.54 2.17
C ASN A 146 10.22 -14.37 3.32
N LEU A 147 10.18 -13.86 4.55
CA LEU A 147 10.70 -14.55 5.74
C LEU A 147 9.73 -15.58 6.32
N ASN A 148 8.43 -15.49 6.00
CA ASN A 148 7.37 -16.35 6.55
C ASN A 148 6.47 -16.96 5.46
N PRO A 149 7.01 -17.58 4.40
CA PRO A 149 6.21 -17.97 3.23
C PRO A 149 5.22 -19.11 3.53
N SER A 150 5.46 -19.90 4.57
CA SER A 150 4.58 -21.00 4.97
C SER A 150 3.47 -20.60 5.93
N GLN A 151 3.49 -19.38 6.43
CA GLN A 151 2.49 -18.88 7.36
C GLN A 151 1.12 -18.84 6.68
N PRO A 152 0.01 -19.31 7.34
CA PRO A 152 -1.30 -19.47 6.69
C PRO A 152 -1.85 -18.21 6.03
N TYR A 153 -1.72 -17.06 6.66
CA TYR A 153 -2.15 -15.77 6.09
C TYR A 153 -1.37 -15.43 4.82
N CYS A 154 -0.03 -15.64 4.82
CA CYS A 154 0.81 -15.40 3.66
C CYS A 154 0.38 -16.27 2.47
N ARG A 155 0.06 -17.53 2.71
CA ARG A 155 -0.39 -18.47 1.67
C ARG A 155 -1.80 -18.15 1.16
N ALA A 156 -2.72 -17.84 2.06
CA ALA A 156 -4.14 -17.66 1.72
C ALA A 156 -4.46 -16.28 1.16
N VAL A 157 -3.80 -15.22 1.63
CA VAL A 157 -4.12 -13.83 1.30
C VAL A 157 -3.06 -13.18 0.43
N ILE A 158 -1.77 -13.30 0.78
CA ILE A 158 -0.71 -12.57 0.08
C ILE A 158 -0.31 -13.26 -1.23
N SER A 159 -0.10 -14.55 -1.23
CA SER A 159 0.33 -15.28 -2.44
C SER A 159 -0.59 -15.09 -3.65
N PRO A 160 -1.94 -15.08 -3.51
CA PRO A 160 -2.82 -14.76 -4.63
C PRO A 160 -2.64 -13.34 -5.19
N LYS A 161 -2.38 -12.35 -4.33
CA LYS A 161 -2.10 -10.97 -4.74
C LYS A 161 -0.78 -10.85 -5.49
N VAL A 162 0.26 -11.52 -5.00
CA VAL A 162 1.56 -11.60 -5.71
C VAL A 162 1.39 -12.25 -7.08
N LYS A 163 0.63 -13.34 -7.17
CA LYS A 163 0.32 -13.99 -8.45
C LYS A 163 -0.41 -13.04 -9.40
N LYS A 164 -1.40 -12.29 -8.91
CA LYS A 164 -2.11 -11.30 -9.72
C LYS A 164 -1.15 -10.21 -10.24
N LEU A 165 -0.26 -9.69 -9.41
CA LEU A 165 0.77 -8.73 -9.83
C LEU A 165 1.62 -9.31 -10.96
N ILE A 166 2.13 -10.52 -10.79
CA ILE A 166 2.98 -11.19 -11.78
C ILE A 166 2.26 -11.37 -13.12
N THR A 167 0.98 -11.75 -13.10
CA THR A 167 0.22 -12.00 -14.33
C THR A 167 -0.28 -10.73 -15.01
N SER A 168 -0.66 -9.71 -14.25
CA SER A 168 -1.27 -8.48 -14.79
C SER A 168 -0.26 -7.38 -15.09
N HIS A 169 0.89 -7.39 -14.44
CA HIS A 169 1.91 -6.35 -14.50
C HIS A 169 3.32 -6.91 -14.76
N THR A 170 3.43 -7.99 -15.53
CA THR A 170 4.71 -8.67 -15.82
C THR A 170 5.81 -7.71 -16.28
N GLN A 171 5.46 -6.74 -17.11
CA GLN A 171 6.40 -5.74 -17.66
C GLN A 171 6.94 -4.77 -16.60
N LEU A 172 6.31 -4.68 -15.45
CA LEU A 172 6.72 -3.79 -14.34
C LEU A 172 7.62 -4.48 -13.31
N LEU A 173 7.84 -5.78 -13.44
CA LEU A 173 8.60 -6.54 -12.44
C LEU A 173 10.11 -6.32 -12.58
N LYS A 174 10.80 -6.45 -11.45
CA LYS A 174 12.27 -6.58 -11.43
C LYS A 174 12.68 -7.87 -12.13
N GLU A 175 13.82 -7.86 -12.80
CA GLU A 175 14.32 -9.01 -13.56
C GLU A 175 14.76 -10.20 -12.68
N GLU A 176 15.05 -9.94 -11.40
CA GLU A 176 15.46 -10.96 -10.42
C GLU A 176 14.32 -11.21 -9.41
N LEU A 177 13.42 -12.13 -9.75
CA LEU A 177 12.39 -12.64 -8.82
C LEU A 177 12.42 -14.16 -8.81
#